data_8ea94b01ada6a74b4f06217ae3ef0331
#
_entry.id   8ea94b01ada6a74b4f06217ae3ef0331
#
_cell.length_a   1.000
_cell.length_b   1.000
_cell.length_c   1.000
_cell.angle_alpha   90.00
_cell.angle_beta   90.00
_cell.angle_gamma   90.00
#
_symmetry.space_group_name_H-M   'P 1'
#
loop_
_entity.id
_entity.type
_entity.pdbx_description
1 polymer ?
#
loop_
_entity_poly.entity_id
_entity_poly.type
_entity_poly.pdbx_seq_one_letter_code
_entity_poly.pdbx_strand_id
1 'polypeptide(L)'
;MNLESLYNFISTLLINEMSNLKQEVFKLIFLNTKNIVIGSKDVFKGTLNSSIVHPREVFKEAIQRGSASIIACHNHPSGDPNPSKEDINITLRLKECGKIMGIELLDHMIIGANKYVSLKEKGII
;
A
#
# COMPACT_ATOMS: atom_id res chain seq x y z
N MET A 1 -15.00 6.54 10.42
CA MET A 1 -14.33 7.40 9.42
C MET A 1 -14.74 6.93 8.03
N ASN A 2 -15.22 7.82 7.16
CA ASN A 2 -15.53 7.43 5.79
C ASN A 2 -14.25 7.29 4.96
N LEU A 3 -14.37 6.71 3.76
CA LEU A 3 -13.21 6.46 2.92
C LEU A 3 -12.48 7.74 2.49
N GLU A 4 -13.22 8.80 2.20
CA GLU A 4 -12.62 10.08 1.81
C GLU A 4 -11.74 10.65 2.92
N SER A 5 -12.24 10.69 4.14
CA SER A 5 -11.47 11.16 5.30
C SER A 5 -10.26 10.28 5.57
N LEU A 6 -10.42 8.96 5.41
CA LEU A 6 -9.33 8.01 5.56
C LEU A 6 -8.22 8.27 4.54
N TYR A 7 -8.58 8.44 3.26
CA TYR A 7 -7.61 8.72 2.20
C TYR A 7 -6.89 10.05 2.42
N ASN A 8 -7.60 11.09 2.86
CA ASN A 8 -6.99 12.38 3.17
C ASN A 8 -5.97 12.26 4.30
N PHE A 9 -6.31 11.54 5.34
CA PHE A 9 -5.40 11.31 6.47
C PHE A 9 -4.16 10.52 6.04
N ILE A 10 -4.37 9.40 5.36
CA ILE A 10 -3.28 8.51 4.94
C ILE A 10 -2.38 9.18 3.92
N SER A 11 -2.94 9.86 2.91
CA SER A 11 -2.13 10.52 1.88
C SER A 11 -1.24 11.60 2.47
N THR A 12 -1.77 12.40 3.40
CA THR A 12 -0.97 13.43 4.08
C THR A 12 0.16 12.80 4.88
N LEU A 13 -0.13 11.76 5.64
CA LEU A 13 0.86 11.06 6.44
C LEU A 13 1.97 10.45 5.56
N LEU A 14 1.58 9.76 4.49
CA LEU A 14 2.51 9.08 3.59
C LEU A 14 3.38 10.08 2.81
N ILE A 15 2.80 11.18 2.34
CA ILE A 15 3.56 12.23 1.67
C ILE A 15 4.66 12.76 2.61
N ASN A 16 4.32 13.02 3.85
CA ASN A 16 5.29 13.51 4.84
C ASN A 16 6.37 12.47 5.15
N GLU A 17 6.00 11.21 5.29
CA GLU A 17 6.95 10.16 5.66
C GLU A 17 7.81 9.67 4.49
N MET A 18 7.25 9.63 3.29
CA MET A 18 7.84 8.86 2.18
C MET A 18 8.37 9.71 1.02
N SER A 19 7.98 10.98 0.89
CA SER A 19 8.37 11.80 -0.26
C SER A 19 9.87 12.04 -0.38
N ASN A 20 10.56 12.15 0.75
CA ASN A 20 11.99 12.49 0.78
C ASN A 20 12.90 11.30 1.04
N LEU A 21 12.36 10.08 1.06
CA LEU A 21 13.16 8.89 1.24
C LEU A 21 14.01 8.64 0.00
N LYS A 22 15.29 8.36 0.20
CA LYS A 22 16.23 8.08 -0.89
C LYS A 22 16.14 6.64 -1.36
N GLN A 23 15.54 5.78 -0.56
CA GLN A 23 15.38 4.36 -0.84
C GLN A 23 13.91 4.04 -1.02
N GLU A 24 13.58 3.13 -1.93
CA GLU A 24 12.22 2.64 -2.07
C GLU A 24 11.82 1.83 -0.83
N VAL A 25 10.61 2.08 -0.35
CA VAL A 25 10.03 1.35 0.78
C VAL A 25 8.64 0.87 0.37
N PHE A 26 8.35 -0.39 0.62
CA PHE A 26 7.01 -0.95 0.46
C PHE A 26 6.41 -1.11 1.84
N LYS A 27 5.39 -0.31 2.11
CA LYS A 27 4.72 -0.23 3.41
C LYS A 27 3.30 -0.78 3.31
N LEU A 28 2.87 -1.45 4.36
CA LEU A 28 1.47 -1.84 4.53
C LEU A 28 0.85 -1.05 5.67
N ILE A 29 -0.40 -0.64 5.45
CA ILE A 29 -1.25 -0.05 6.48
C ILE A 29 -2.38 -1.01 6.74
N PHE A 30 -2.62 -1.34 8.00
CA PHE A 30 -3.62 -2.31 8.42
C PHE A 30 -4.85 -1.59 8.99
N LEU A 31 -6.03 -2.01 8.58
CA LEU A 31 -7.30 -1.39 8.95
C LEU A 31 -8.25 -2.41 9.55
N ASN A 32 -9.05 -1.97 10.53
CA ASN A 32 -10.12 -2.80 11.06
C ASN A 32 -11.41 -2.64 10.24
N THR A 33 -12.49 -3.29 10.67
CA THR A 33 -13.78 -3.25 9.96
C THR A 33 -14.41 -1.85 9.88
N LYS A 34 -13.98 -0.94 10.75
CA LYS A 34 -14.45 0.45 10.78
C LYS A 34 -13.54 1.39 10.00
N ASN A 35 -12.59 0.85 9.23
CA ASN A 35 -11.60 1.62 8.50
C ASN A 35 -10.70 2.49 9.39
N ILE A 36 -10.43 2.00 10.61
CA ILE A 36 -9.50 2.64 11.52
C ILE A 36 -8.12 1.98 11.34
N VAL A 37 -7.09 2.82 11.22
CA VAL A 37 -5.70 2.32 11.11
C VAL A 37 -5.31 1.68 12.45
N ILE A 38 -4.97 0.40 12.41
CA ILE A 38 -4.55 -0.35 13.60
C ILE A 38 -3.04 -0.63 13.62
N GLY A 39 -2.33 -0.27 12.57
CA GLY A 39 -0.88 -0.40 12.52
C GLY A 39 -0.34 -0.25 11.11
N SER A 40 0.97 -0.27 11.00
CA SER A 40 1.67 -0.26 9.74
C SER A 40 2.97 -1.04 9.85
N LYS A 41 3.51 -1.46 8.70
CA LYS A 41 4.79 -2.14 8.65
C LYS A 41 5.49 -1.88 7.32
N ASP A 42 6.79 -1.58 7.38
CA ASP A 42 7.65 -1.58 6.21
C ASP A 42 8.01 -3.04 5.92
N VAL A 43 7.46 -3.57 4.84
CA VAL A 43 7.63 -4.98 4.46
C VAL A 43 8.93 -5.20 3.71
N PHE A 44 9.33 -4.20 2.95
CA PHE A 44 10.47 -4.31 2.06
C PHE A 44 11.12 -2.94 1.84
N LYS A 45 12.45 -2.91 1.79
CA LYS A 45 13.24 -1.72 1.49
C LYS A 45 14.21 -2.06 0.36
N GLY A 46 14.24 -1.23 -0.66
CA GLY A 46 15.05 -1.41 -1.86
C GLY A 46 14.18 -1.36 -3.11
N THR A 47 14.80 -1.63 -4.27
CA THR A 47 14.09 -1.62 -5.55
C THR A 47 12.99 -2.68 -5.56
N LEU A 48 11.76 -2.26 -5.85
CA LEU A 48 10.60 -3.14 -5.88
C LEU A 48 10.73 -4.17 -7.00
N ASN A 49 10.54 -5.42 -6.64
CA ASN A 49 10.54 -6.53 -7.56
C ASN A 49 9.43 -7.49 -7.14
N SER A 50 8.60 -7.90 -8.09
CA SER A 50 7.45 -8.77 -7.82
C SER A 50 7.84 -10.12 -7.20
N SER A 51 9.09 -10.55 -7.37
CA SER A 51 9.57 -11.79 -6.76
C SER A 51 9.94 -11.63 -5.28
N ILE A 52 10.04 -10.41 -4.75
CA ILE A 52 10.48 -10.13 -3.38
C ILE A 52 9.29 -9.92 -2.44
N VAL A 53 8.21 -9.34 -2.91
CA VAL A 53 7.00 -9.15 -2.10
C VAL A 53 6.18 -10.45 -2.16
N HIS A 54 6.19 -11.20 -1.07
CA HIS A 54 5.47 -12.48 -0.99
C HIS A 54 4.10 -12.26 -0.34
N PRO A 55 3.01 -12.60 -1.03
CA PRO A 55 1.67 -12.52 -0.44
C PRO A 55 1.57 -13.24 0.91
N ARG A 56 2.25 -14.37 1.04
CA ARG A 56 2.30 -15.13 2.29
C ARG A 56 2.74 -14.26 3.46
N GLU A 57 3.80 -13.48 3.30
CA GLU A 57 4.33 -12.62 4.36
C GLU A 57 3.40 -11.44 4.64
N VAL A 58 2.84 -10.85 3.59
CA VAL A 58 1.89 -9.74 3.70
C VAL A 58 0.66 -10.16 4.50
N PHE A 59 0.04 -11.28 4.14
CA PHE A 59 -1.21 -11.71 4.78
C PHE A 59 -0.98 -12.35 6.15
N LYS A 60 0.19 -12.92 6.39
CA LYS A 60 0.58 -13.35 7.73
C LYS A 60 0.54 -12.17 8.71
N GLU A 61 1.15 -11.05 8.35
CA GLU A 61 1.12 -9.83 9.16
C GLU A 61 -0.32 -9.31 9.33
N ALA A 62 -1.08 -9.27 8.25
CA ALA A 62 -2.46 -8.80 8.29
C ALA A 62 -3.33 -9.64 9.22
N ILE A 63 -3.18 -10.96 9.17
CA ILE A 63 -3.92 -11.90 10.01
C ILE A 63 -3.51 -11.73 11.47
N GLN A 64 -2.22 -11.67 11.76
CA GLN A 64 -1.73 -11.53 13.12
C GLN A 64 -2.20 -10.24 13.79
N ARG A 65 -2.42 -9.19 13.01
CA ARG A 65 -2.92 -7.90 13.49
C ARG A 65 -4.44 -7.80 13.54
N GLY A 66 -5.14 -8.85 13.10
CA GLY A 66 -6.60 -8.83 13.07
C GLY A 66 -7.17 -7.84 12.06
N SER A 67 -6.50 -7.65 10.93
CA SER A 67 -6.90 -6.68 9.92
C SER A 67 -8.11 -7.15 9.14
N ALA A 68 -9.04 -6.24 8.84
CA ALA A 68 -10.14 -6.48 7.91
C ALA A 68 -9.74 -6.12 6.48
N SER A 69 -8.85 -5.15 6.33
CA SER A 69 -8.35 -4.69 5.03
C SER A 69 -6.95 -4.11 5.17
N ILE A 70 -6.29 -3.93 4.03
CA ILE A 70 -4.94 -3.36 3.97
C ILE A 70 -4.85 -2.32 2.85
N ILE A 71 -3.93 -1.38 3.01
CA ILE A 71 -3.51 -0.46 1.96
C ILE A 71 -2.01 -0.64 1.77
N ALA A 72 -1.58 -0.84 0.52
CA ALA A 72 -0.17 -0.88 0.18
C ALA A 72 0.30 0.51 -0.19
N CYS A 73 1.53 0.85 0.16
CA CYS A 73 2.14 2.15 -0.11
C CYS A 73 3.56 1.94 -0.57
N HIS A 74 3.96 2.68 -1.60
CA HIS A 74 5.28 2.57 -2.18
C HIS A 74 5.76 3.94 -2.62
N ASN A 75 7.01 4.30 -2.36
CA ASN A 75 7.55 5.56 -2.83
C ASN A 75 8.46 5.36 -4.03
N HIS A 76 8.44 6.34 -4.94
CA HIS A 76 9.37 6.42 -6.05
C HIS A 76 10.35 7.57 -5.78
N PRO A 77 11.62 7.27 -5.42
CA PRO A 77 12.60 8.33 -5.15
C PRO A 77 12.88 9.27 -6.31
N SER A 78 12.58 8.84 -7.55
CA SER A 78 12.67 9.72 -8.74
C SER A 78 11.74 10.93 -8.67
N GLY A 79 10.69 10.85 -7.86
CA GLY A 79 9.68 11.89 -7.76
C GLY A 79 8.48 11.71 -8.67
N ASP A 80 8.52 10.77 -9.60
CA ASP A 80 7.40 10.46 -10.49
C ASP A 80 6.53 9.37 -9.88
N PRO A 81 5.29 9.70 -9.42
CA PRO A 81 4.44 8.71 -8.74
C PRO A 81 3.65 7.80 -9.69
N ASN A 82 3.90 7.87 -11.00
CA ASN A 82 3.20 6.98 -11.93
C ASN A 82 3.55 5.52 -11.66
N PRO A 83 2.54 4.62 -11.66
CA PRO A 83 2.79 3.21 -11.36
C PRO A 83 3.71 2.56 -12.38
N SER A 84 4.67 1.78 -11.89
CA SER A 84 5.50 0.93 -12.72
C SER A 84 4.76 -0.38 -13.02
N LYS A 85 5.31 -1.14 -13.96
CA LYS A 85 4.78 -2.48 -14.26
C LYS A 85 4.84 -3.38 -13.03
N GLU A 86 5.91 -3.28 -12.25
CA GLU A 86 6.07 -4.04 -11.01
C GLU A 86 5.02 -3.65 -9.96
N ASP A 87 4.72 -2.36 -9.82
CA ASP A 87 3.66 -1.88 -8.94
C ASP A 87 2.32 -2.53 -9.30
N ILE A 88 1.99 -2.54 -10.58
CA ILE A 88 0.73 -3.10 -11.06
C ILE A 88 0.67 -4.60 -10.82
N ASN A 89 1.74 -5.33 -11.16
CA ASN A 89 1.80 -6.78 -10.98
C ASN A 89 1.62 -7.18 -9.51
N ILE A 90 2.31 -6.51 -8.60
CA ILE A 90 2.21 -6.77 -7.16
C ILE A 90 0.79 -6.46 -6.67
N THR A 91 0.22 -5.34 -7.12
CA THR A 91 -1.12 -4.94 -6.73
C THR A 91 -2.16 -5.98 -7.11
N LEU A 92 -2.14 -6.44 -8.36
CA LEU A 92 -3.10 -7.44 -8.84
C LEU A 92 -2.95 -8.76 -8.10
N ARG A 93 -1.73 -9.15 -7.81
CA ARG A 93 -1.43 -10.39 -7.09
C ARG A 93 -1.92 -10.33 -5.64
N LEU A 94 -1.67 -9.21 -4.95
CA LEU A 94 -2.16 -9.02 -3.58
C LEU A 94 -3.68 -8.92 -3.54
N LYS A 95 -4.29 -8.29 -4.53
CA LYS A 95 -5.75 -8.21 -4.62
C LYS A 95 -6.37 -9.60 -4.70
N GLU A 96 -5.85 -10.46 -5.57
CA GLU A 96 -6.36 -11.83 -5.72
C GLU A 96 -6.19 -12.64 -4.43
N CYS A 97 -5.01 -12.56 -3.81
CA CYS A 97 -4.78 -13.25 -2.55
C CYS A 97 -5.70 -12.75 -1.44
N GLY A 98 -5.94 -11.44 -1.39
CA GLY A 98 -6.83 -10.84 -0.41
C GLY A 98 -8.26 -11.33 -0.53
N LYS A 99 -8.76 -11.55 -1.75
CA LYS A 99 -10.08 -12.12 -1.97
C LYS A 99 -10.20 -13.50 -1.34
N ILE A 100 -9.17 -14.33 -1.51
CA ILE A 100 -9.15 -15.68 -0.96
C ILE A 100 -9.06 -15.65 0.56
N MET A 101 -8.26 -14.75 1.10
CA MET A 101 -8.02 -14.64 2.54
C MET A 101 -9.11 -13.88 3.29
N GLY A 102 -10.02 -13.21 2.57
CA GLY A 102 -11.03 -12.37 3.20
C GLY A 102 -10.48 -11.08 3.78
N ILE A 103 -9.36 -10.59 3.26
CA ILE A 103 -8.71 -9.35 3.68
C ILE A 103 -8.52 -8.49 2.43
N GLU A 104 -9.36 -7.48 2.26
CA GLU A 104 -9.37 -6.69 1.02
C GLU A 104 -8.14 -5.79 0.92
N LEU A 105 -7.49 -5.80 -0.25
CA LEU A 105 -6.55 -4.75 -0.62
C LEU A 105 -7.37 -3.55 -1.11
N LEU A 106 -7.50 -2.52 -0.27
CA LEU A 106 -8.30 -1.34 -0.60
C LEU A 106 -7.65 -0.49 -1.68
N ASP A 107 -6.35 -0.33 -1.63
CA ASP A 107 -5.63 0.50 -2.59
C ASP A 107 -4.12 0.21 -2.54
N HIS A 108 -3.43 0.68 -3.57
CA HIS A 108 -1.99 0.83 -3.59
C HIS A 108 -1.71 2.29 -3.91
N MET A 109 -1.09 3.00 -2.98
CA MET A 109 -0.77 4.42 -3.11
C MET A 109 0.71 4.58 -3.37
N ILE A 110 1.06 5.25 -4.47
CA ILE A 110 2.45 5.49 -4.85
C ILE A 110 2.79 6.95 -4.58
N ILE A 111 3.87 7.19 -3.87
CA ILE A 111 4.28 8.51 -3.40
C ILE A 111 5.50 8.99 -4.19
N GLY A 112 5.46 10.25 -4.64
CA GLY A 112 6.60 10.88 -5.30
C GLY A 112 6.46 12.38 -5.34
N ALA A 113 7.53 13.12 -5.05
CA ALA A 113 7.59 14.58 -5.14
C ALA A 113 6.39 15.30 -4.50
N ASN A 114 6.06 14.94 -3.28
CA ASN A 114 4.94 15.52 -2.50
C ASN A 114 3.56 15.32 -3.13
N LYS A 115 3.42 14.27 -3.94
CA LYS A 115 2.14 13.85 -4.54
C LYS A 115 1.96 12.35 -4.38
N TYR A 116 0.75 11.90 -4.66
CA TYR A 116 0.50 10.47 -4.69
C TYR A 116 -0.39 10.10 -5.88
N VAL A 117 -0.30 8.84 -6.27
CA VAL A 117 -1.19 8.23 -7.25
C VAL A 117 -1.85 7.02 -6.58
N SER A 118 -3.17 6.95 -6.70
CA SER A 118 -3.97 5.82 -6.23
C SER A 118 -4.26 4.89 -7.40
N LEU A 119 -3.89 3.63 -7.29
CA LEU A 119 -4.17 2.64 -8.33
C LEU A 119 -5.67 2.37 -8.44
N LYS A 120 -6.40 2.52 -7.34
CA LYS A 120 -7.86 2.41 -7.34
C LYS A 120 -8.49 3.56 -8.14
N GLU A 121 -8.05 4.79 -7.90
CA GLU A 121 -8.55 5.95 -8.66
C GLU A 121 -8.23 5.82 -10.14
N LYS A 122 -7.12 5.17 -10.50
CA LYS A 122 -6.75 4.92 -11.89
C LYS A 122 -7.52 3.75 -12.52
N GLY A 123 -8.34 3.06 -11.77
CA GLY A 123 -9.12 1.93 -12.28
C GLY A 123 -8.33 0.64 -12.44
N ILE A 124 -7.15 0.53 -11.84
CA ILE A 124 -6.33 -0.68 -11.92
C ILE A 124 -6.85 -1.74 -10.96
N ILE A 125 -7.42 -1.32 -9.83
CA ILE A 125 -8.09 -2.21 -8.88
C ILE A 125 -9.47 -1.70 -8.49
#